data_53276fdd573e07850521f73445cb2bd9
#
_entry.id   53276fdd573e07850521f73445cb2bd9
#
_cell.length_a   1.000
_cell.length_b   1.000
_cell.length_c   1.000
_cell.angle_alpha   90.00
_cell.angle_beta   90.00
_cell.angle_gamma   90.00
#
_symmetry.space_group_name_H-M   'P 1'
#
loop_
_entity.id
_entity.type
_entity.pdbx_description
1 polymer ?
#
loop_
_entity_poly.entity_id
_entity_poly.type
_entity_poly.pdbx_seq_one_letter_code
_entity_poly.pdbx_strand_id
1 'polypeptide(L)'
;MKIIGLVASPHGEKSSTRRLVSAVLEGAKKAGAQIELVDLAKARIGYCVACGTCYKTGVCPIPDEFNGIHARVKAADGVVWGSPDYFQSVSAQMKTYIDRQADCIHCQMMDGKYGCAVSVAGGPSYLEVVEYLNGVFMAMGGSAVGGLGASTSIPGSMESAEIKARDLGGELVKSIASRRVYPEQEPIHREMRERFKHLVNLNKDVWAHEFNFWKDKGWLQ
;
A
#
# COMPACT_ATOMS: atom_id res chain seq x y z
N MET A 1 10.82 2.77 14.30
CA MET A 1 10.03 2.97 13.08
C MET A 1 10.32 1.81 12.14
N LYS A 2 9.28 1.16 11.62
CA LYS A 2 9.39 0.02 10.69
C LYS A 2 8.75 0.38 9.34
N ILE A 3 9.47 0.14 8.25
CA ILE A 3 8.98 0.33 6.88
C ILE A 3 9.01 -1.01 6.15
N ILE A 4 7.89 -1.35 5.53
CA ILE A 4 7.72 -2.57 4.75
C ILE A 4 7.58 -2.23 3.26
N GLY A 5 8.37 -2.88 2.42
CA GLY A 5 8.27 -2.79 0.95
C GLY A 5 7.57 -4.02 0.39
N LEU A 6 6.57 -3.81 -0.44
CA LEU A 6 5.88 -4.85 -1.20
C LEU A 6 6.32 -4.78 -2.64
N VAL A 7 6.84 -5.86 -3.19
CA VAL A 7 7.18 -5.95 -4.61
C VAL A 7 6.35 -7.04 -5.29
N ALA A 8 5.69 -6.69 -6.39
CA ALA A 8 4.78 -7.57 -7.09
C ALA A 8 5.20 -7.79 -8.55
N SER A 9 6.48 -8.09 -8.76
CA SER A 9 7.01 -8.33 -10.10
C SER A 9 7.35 -9.81 -10.29
N PRO A 10 6.86 -10.47 -11.34
CA PRO A 10 7.17 -11.88 -11.61
C PRO A 10 8.64 -12.14 -11.99
N HIS A 11 9.43 -11.12 -12.24
CA HIS A 11 10.84 -11.26 -12.64
C HIS A 11 11.80 -11.57 -11.46
N GLY A 12 11.30 -11.69 -10.22
CA GLY A 12 12.09 -12.06 -9.05
C GLY A 12 13.28 -11.11 -8.82
N GLU A 13 14.48 -11.67 -8.65
CA GLU A 13 15.69 -10.88 -8.38
C GLU A 13 16.13 -9.99 -9.56
N LYS A 14 15.73 -10.30 -10.79
CA LYS A 14 16.02 -9.51 -11.99
C LYS A 14 15.03 -8.35 -12.20
N SER A 15 14.09 -8.17 -11.29
CA SER A 15 13.03 -7.16 -11.42
C SER A 15 13.55 -5.74 -11.25
N SER A 16 13.33 -4.91 -12.24
CA SER A 16 13.57 -3.45 -12.16
C SER A 16 12.68 -2.78 -11.11
N THR A 17 11.44 -3.22 -10.95
CA THR A 17 10.55 -2.74 -9.87
C THR A 17 11.14 -3.07 -8.49
N ARG A 18 11.70 -4.29 -8.31
CA ARG A 18 12.37 -4.67 -7.07
C ARG A 18 13.56 -3.75 -6.76
N ARG A 19 14.35 -3.39 -7.78
CA ARG A 19 15.47 -2.43 -7.63
C ARG A 19 14.99 -1.10 -7.07
N LEU A 20 13.89 -0.55 -7.58
CA LEU A 20 13.34 0.72 -7.08
C LEU A 20 12.79 0.59 -5.65
N VAL A 21 12.02 -0.47 -5.33
CA VAL A 21 11.55 -0.70 -3.95
C VAL A 21 12.73 -0.82 -3.00
N SER A 22 13.76 -1.59 -3.38
CA SER A 22 14.97 -1.74 -2.57
C SER A 22 15.71 -0.41 -2.37
N ALA A 23 15.80 0.43 -3.39
CA ALA A 23 16.41 1.75 -3.28
C ALA A 23 15.65 2.67 -2.31
N VAL A 24 14.30 2.65 -2.32
CA VAL A 24 13.49 3.37 -1.31
C VAL A 24 13.80 2.84 0.09
N LEU A 25 13.81 1.52 0.26
CA LEU A 25 14.10 0.91 1.57
C LEU A 25 15.53 1.21 2.04
N GLU A 26 16.52 1.24 1.14
CA GLU A 26 17.90 1.64 1.47
C GLU A 26 17.95 3.10 1.97
N GLY A 27 17.25 4.02 1.31
CA GLY A 27 17.13 5.41 1.73
C GLY A 27 16.48 5.52 3.12
N ALA A 28 15.40 4.77 3.36
CA ALA A 28 14.72 4.71 4.64
C ALA A 28 15.64 4.13 5.74
N LYS A 29 16.39 3.05 5.44
CA LYS A 29 17.36 2.46 6.36
C LYS A 29 18.47 3.45 6.73
N LYS A 30 19.00 4.18 5.74
CA LYS A 30 20.01 5.23 5.98
C LYS A 30 19.47 6.34 6.87
N ALA A 31 18.16 6.62 6.81
CA ALA A 31 17.48 7.56 7.69
C ALA A 31 17.06 6.97 9.06
N GLY A 32 17.48 5.73 9.39
CA GLY A 32 17.31 5.11 10.70
C GLY A 32 16.09 4.18 10.85
N ALA A 33 15.37 3.86 9.77
CA ALA A 33 14.27 2.92 9.84
C ALA A 33 14.74 1.45 9.84
N GLN A 34 13.97 0.58 10.50
CA GLN A 34 14.00 -0.86 10.24
C GLN A 34 13.25 -1.14 8.96
N ILE A 35 13.79 -1.98 8.10
CA ILE A 35 13.20 -2.27 6.80
C ILE A 35 12.88 -3.76 6.65
N GLU A 36 11.82 -4.04 5.90
CA GLU A 36 11.44 -5.38 5.50
C GLU A 36 11.02 -5.36 4.03
N LEU A 37 11.40 -6.37 3.25
CA LEU A 37 10.96 -6.54 1.86
C LEU A 37 10.14 -7.82 1.73
N VAL A 38 8.94 -7.71 1.15
CA VAL A 38 8.04 -8.83 0.85
C VAL A 38 7.87 -8.94 -0.65
N ASP A 39 8.14 -10.13 -1.17
CA ASP A 39 7.95 -10.46 -2.58
C ASP A 39 6.58 -11.12 -2.78
N LEU A 40 5.59 -10.34 -3.22
CA LEU A 40 4.23 -10.82 -3.47
C LEU A 40 4.14 -11.79 -4.64
N ALA A 41 5.11 -11.77 -5.56
CA ALA A 41 5.14 -12.72 -6.67
C ALA A 41 5.58 -14.13 -6.25
N LYS A 42 6.28 -14.24 -5.12
CA LYS A 42 6.67 -15.52 -4.52
C LYS A 42 5.64 -16.01 -3.48
N ALA A 43 4.82 -15.11 -2.96
CA ALA A 43 3.82 -15.44 -1.95
C ALA A 43 2.63 -16.20 -2.57
N ARG A 44 2.15 -17.20 -1.87
CA ARG A 44 0.94 -17.93 -2.26
C ARG A 44 -0.28 -17.18 -1.74
N ILE A 45 -0.87 -16.34 -2.59
CA ILE A 45 -2.06 -15.55 -2.29
C ILE A 45 -3.13 -15.87 -3.34
N GLY A 46 -4.22 -16.48 -2.92
CA GLY A 46 -5.38 -16.76 -3.76
C GLY A 46 -6.25 -15.52 -3.98
N TYR A 47 -7.07 -15.54 -5.04
CA TYR A 47 -7.97 -14.44 -5.38
C TYR A 47 -9.04 -14.24 -4.30
N CYS A 48 -9.52 -13.01 -4.16
CA CYS A 48 -10.69 -12.72 -3.35
C CYS A 48 -11.94 -13.36 -3.98
N VAL A 49 -12.71 -14.08 -3.15
CA VAL A 49 -13.96 -14.72 -3.57
C VAL A 49 -15.20 -13.97 -3.06
N ALA A 50 -15.02 -12.75 -2.56
CA ALA A 50 -16.09 -11.87 -2.09
C ALA A 50 -17.03 -12.50 -1.04
N CYS A 51 -16.53 -13.40 -0.19
CA CYS A 51 -17.33 -14.12 0.78
C CYS A 51 -17.81 -13.27 1.99
N GLY A 52 -17.27 -12.06 2.18
CA GLY A 52 -17.63 -11.14 3.27
C GLY A 52 -17.25 -11.60 4.68
N THR A 53 -16.51 -12.69 4.84
CA THR A 53 -16.12 -13.18 6.18
C THR A 53 -15.24 -12.20 6.93
N CYS A 54 -14.34 -11.48 6.24
CA CYS A 54 -13.48 -10.48 6.85
C CYS A 54 -14.26 -9.34 7.51
N TYR A 55 -15.43 -8.95 6.99
CA TYR A 55 -16.27 -7.91 7.59
C TYR A 55 -16.84 -8.34 8.96
N LYS A 56 -17.00 -9.65 9.16
CA LYS A 56 -17.55 -10.24 10.39
C LYS A 56 -16.47 -10.55 11.42
N THR A 57 -15.27 -10.93 10.97
CA THR A 57 -14.23 -11.53 11.82
C THR A 57 -12.90 -10.76 11.84
N GLY A 58 -12.68 -9.83 10.89
CA GLY A 58 -11.40 -9.14 10.70
C GLY A 58 -10.31 -10.00 10.08
N VAL A 59 -10.64 -11.23 9.65
CA VAL A 59 -9.66 -12.19 9.11
C VAL A 59 -10.18 -12.80 7.82
N CYS A 60 -9.33 -12.87 6.80
CA CYS A 60 -9.66 -13.58 5.57
C CYS A 60 -9.64 -15.09 5.79
N PRO A 61 -10.71 -15.85 5.42
CA PRO A 61 -10.80 -17.28 5.70
C PRO A 61 -9.97 -18.16 4.76
N ILE A 62 -9.41 -17.60 3.68
CA ILE A 62 -8.60 -18.38 2.73
C ILE A 62 -7.26 -18.74 3.40
N PRO A 63 -6.92 -20.06 3.50
CA PRO A 63 -5.75 -20.53 4.23
C PRO A 63 -4.47 -20.40 3.39
N ASP A 64 -3.99 -19.17 3.21
CA ASP A 64 -2.79 -18.83 2.46
C ASP A 64 -1.92 -17.78 3.19
N GLU A 65 -0.90 -17.24 2.51
CA GLU A 65 0.05 -16.33 3.14
C GLU A 65 -0.47 -14.89 3.30
N PHE A 66 -1.67 -14.56 2.79
CA PHE A 66 -2.22 -13.19 2.83
C PHE A 66 -2.29 -12.64 4.24
N ASN A 67 -2.94 -13.35 5.19
CA ASN A 67 -3.15 -12.84 6.55
C ASN A 67 -1.83 -12.52 7.27
N GLY A 68 -0.80 -13.36 7.09
CA GLY A 68 0.52 -13.15 7.67
C GLY A 68 1.23 -11.92 7.09
N ILE A 69 1.14 -11.73 5.77
CA ILE A 69 1.70 -10.54 5.10
C ILE A 69 0.92 -9.29 5.51
N HIS A 70 -0.40 -9.35 5.48
CA HIS A 70 -1.27 -8.22 5.82
C HIS A 70 -1.09 -7.75 7.27
N ALA A 71 -0.93 -8.68 8.21
CA ALA A 71 -0.63 -8.34 9.61
C ALA A 71 0.69 -7.56 9.74
N ARG A 72 1.74 -7.94 8.99
CA ARG A 72 3.03 -7.22 8.98
C ARG A 72 2.89 -5.82 8.37
N VAL A 73 2.09 -5.67 7.31
CA VAL A 73 1.80 -4.36 6.69
C VAL A 73 1.03 -3.46 7.67
N LYS A 74 0.01 -4.00 8.33
CA LYS A 74 -0.75 -3.25 9.35
C LYS A 74 0.11 -2.83 10.55
N ALA A 75 1.13 -3.60 10.89
CA ALA A 75 2.05 -3.29 12.00
C ALA A 75 3.16 -2.31 11.63
N ALA A 76 3.41 -2.05 10.35
CA ALA A 76 4.44 -1.12 9.91
C ALA A 76 3.98 0.34 10.04
N ASP A 77 4.94 1.25 10.24
CA ASP A 77 4.70 2.71 10.25
C ASP A 77 4.63 3.28 8.83
N GLY A 78 5.34 2.64 7.89
CA GLY A 78 5.38 3.04 6.49
C GLY A 78 5.32 1.87 5.52
N VAL A 79 4.73 2.11 4.33
CA VAL A 79 4.56 1.10 3.28
C VAL A 79 5.09 1.62 1.96
N VAL A 80 5.93 0.83 1.30
CA VAL A 80 6.41 1.08 -0.07
C VAL A 80 5.73 0.08 -1.01
N TRP A 81 4.94 0.57 -1.96
CA TRP A 81 4.24 -0.24 -2.94
C TRP A 81 5.03 -0.28 -4.24
N GLY A 82 5.35 -1.46 -4.74
CA GLY A 82 6.06 -1.63 -6.00
C GLY A 82 5.37 -2.61 -6.95
N SER A 83 4.90 -2.12 -8.09
CA SER A 83 4.35 -2.93 -9.16
C SER A 83 4.95 -2.56 -10.51
N PRO A 84 5.25 -3.52 -11.40
CA PRO A 84 5.46 -3.18 -12.79
C PRO A 84 4.14 -2.69 -13.41
N ASP A 85 4.25 -1.92 -14.48
CA ASP A 85 3.11 -1.57 -15.31
C ASP A 85 2.82 -2.72 -16.31
N TYR A 86 1.64 -3.29 -16.20
CA TYR A 86 1.08 -4.25 -17.16
C TYR A 86 -0.27 -3.75 -17.64
N PHE A 87 -0.37 -3.41 -18.93
CA PHE A 87 -1.59 -2.84 -19.52
C PHE A 87 -2.11 -1.60 -18.79
N GLN A 88 -1.21 -0.66 -18.48
CA GLN A 88 -1.51 0.59 -17.76
C GLN A 88 -2.11 0.34 -16.36
N SER A 89 -1.76 -0.78 -15.75
CA SER A 89 -2.25 -1.16 -14.42
C SER A 89 -1.18 -1.91 -13.62
N VAL A 90 -1.51 -2.21 -12.38
CA VAL A 90 -0.67 -3.06 -11.52
C VAL A 90 -0.64 -4.51 -12.01
N SER A 91 0.40 -5.25 -11.66
CA SER A 91 0.47 -6.69 -11.92
C SER A 91 -0.68 -7.45 -11.23
N ALA A 92 -1.03 -8.62 -11.77
CA ALA A 92 -2.03 -9.49 -11.16
C ALA A 92 -1.72 -9.84 -9.70
N GLN A 93 -0.45 -10.03 -9.35
CA GLN A 93 -0.01 -10.31 -7.99
C GLN A 93 -0.32 -9.14 -7.03
N MET A 94 -0.07 -7.90 -7.47
CA MET A 94 -0.42 -6.72 -6.68
C MET A 94 -1.93 -6.58 -6.56
N LYS A 95 -2.67 -6.75 -7.66
CA LYS A 95 -4.13 -6.64 -7.65
C LYS A 95 -4.77 -7.67 -6.74
N THR A 96 -4.28 -8.93 -6.78
CA THR A 96 -4.74 -9.99 -5.89
C THR A 96 -4.56 -9.62 -4.41
N TYR A 97 -3.41 -9.02 -4.06
CA TYR A 97 -3.16 -8.56 -2.70
C TYR A 97 -4.08 -7.39 -2.31
N ILE A 98 -4.30 -6.42 -3.20
CA ILE A 98 -5.20 -5.28 -2.97
C ILE A 98 -6.64 -5.75 -2.78
N ASP A 99 -7.15 -6.65 -3.63
CA ASP A 99 -8.54 -7.13 -3.58
C ASP A 99 -8.87 -7.88 -2.27
N ARG A 100 -7.87 -8.40 -1.59
CA ARG A 100 -8.01 -9.09 -0.30
C ARG A 100 -8.03 -8.14 0.90
N GLN A 101 -7.85 -6.83 0.70
CA GLN A 101 -7.81 -5.83 1.76
C GLN A 101 -9.14 -5.11 2.00
N ALA A 102 -10.27 -5.78 1.78
CA ALA A 102 -11.58 -5.15 1.89
C ALA A 102 -11.88 -4.63 3.31
N ASP A 103 -11.53 -5.36 4.38
CA ASP A 103 -11.67 -4.86 5.75
C ASP A 103 -10.71 -3.69 6.05
N CYS A 104 -9.55 -3.67 5.42
CA CYS A 104 -8.58 -2.59 5.60
C CYS A 104 -9.10 -1.25 5.08
N ILE A 105 -9.74 -1.24 3.90
CA ILE A 105 -10.34 -0.02 3.35
C ILE A 105 -11.60 0.38 4.14
N HIS A 106 -12.47 -0.57 4.50
CA HIS A 106 -13.68 -0.29 5.26
C HIS A 106 -13.35 0.26 6.66
N CYS A 107 -12.36 -0.28 7.33
CA CYS A 107 -11.90 0.14 8.65
C CYS A 107 -10.87 1.26 8.64
N GLN A 108 -10.49 1.81 7.46
CA GLN A 108 -9.49 2.87 7.33
C GLN A 108 -8.19 2.52 8.11
N MET A 109 -7.70 1.28 7.98
CA MET A 109 -6.64 0.76 8.84
C MET A 109 -5.25 1.35 8.59
N MET A 110 -5.11 2.15 7.53
CA MET A 110 -3.86 2.90 7.23
C MET A 110 -3.88 4.31 7.83
N ASP A 111 -4.92 4.71 8.57
CA ASP A 111 -4.97 5.99 9.28
C ASP A 111 -3.73 6.18 10.18
N GLY A 112 -3.09 7.35 10.03
CA GLY A 112 -1.84 7.68 10.72
C GLY A 112 -0.58 7.00 10.17
N LYS A 113 -0.67 6.24 9.07
CA LYS A 113 0.47 5.61 8.40
C LYS A 113 0.82 6.36 7.12
N TYR A 114 2.05 6.16 6.67
CA TYR A 114 2.61 6.83 5.49
C TYR A 114 3.00 5.81 4.42
N GLY A 115 2.88 6.19 3.16
CA GLY A 115 3.25 5.30 2.08
C GLY A 115 3.79 6.04 0.87
N CYS A 116 4.43 5.29 -0.01
CA CYS A 116 4.82 5.77 -1.33
C CYS A 116 4.76 4.62 -2.33
N ALA A 117 4.69 4.97 -3.62
CA ALA A 117 4.59 4.00 -4.68
C ALA A 117 5.74 4.13 -5.68
N VAL A 118 6.18 2.98 -6.23
CA VAL A 118 7.12 2.96 -7.35
C VAL A 118 6.65 2.00 -8.44
N SER A 119 6.89 2.37 -9.69
CA SER A 119 6.55 1.53 -10.84
C SER A 119 7.62 1.55 -11.92
N VAL A 120 7.69 0.48 -12.71
CA VAL A 120 8.55 0.40 -13.89
C VAL A 120 7.74 -0.12 -15.07
N ALA A 121 7.86 0.57 -16.19
CA ALA A 121 7.22 0.22 -17.45
C ALA A 121 8.23 0.02 -18.57
N GLY A 122 7.82 -0.61 -19.66
CA GLY A 122 8.53 -0.57 -20.95
C GLY A 122 8.43 0.78 -21.66
N GLY A 123 7.33 1.53 -21.37
CA GLY A 123 7.01 2.86 -21.93
C GLY A 123 6.83 3.92 -20.85
N PRO A 124 6.14 5.03 -21.13
CA PRO A 124 5.97 6.16 -20.21
C PRO A 124 4.86 5.98 -19.16
N SER A 125 4.05 4.93 -19.23
CA SER A 125 2.81 4.74 -18.43
C SER A 125 3.04 4.33 -16.96
N TYR A 126 4.26 4.36 -16.46
CA TYR A 126 4.55 3.99 -15.07
C TYR A 126 3.91 4.94 -14.03
N LEU A 127 3.59 6.19 -14.41
CA LEU A 127 3.01 7.17 -13.48
C LEU A 127 1.57 6.81 -13.12
N GLU A 128 0.80 6.28 -14.05
CA GLU A 128 -0.59 5.85 -13.82
C GLU A 128 -0.65 4.75 -12.75
N VAL A 129 0.33 3.85 -12.75
CA VAL A 129 0.44 2.80 -11.72
C VAL A 129 0.83 3.39 -10.35
N VAL A 130 1.74 4.38 -10.34
CA VAL A 130 2.13 5.09 -9.12
C VAL A 130 0.93 5.82 -8.52
N GLU A 131 0.17 6.55 -9.34
CA GLU A 131 -1.04 7.27 -8.92
C GLU A 131 -2.10 6.32 -8.40
N TYR A 132 -2.34 5.21 -9.09
CA TYR A 132 -3.29 4.18 -8.65
C TYR A 132 -2.92 3.61 -7.27
N LEU A 133 -1.65 3.23 -7.06
CA LEU A 133 -1.20 2.66 -5.79
C LEU A 133 -1.27 3.66 -4.63
N ASN A 134 -0.88 4.91 -4.87
CA ASN A 134 -1.04 5.98 -3.88
C ASN A 134 -2.51 6.25 -3.59
N GLY A 135 -3.38 6.25 -4.62
CA GLY A 135 -4.82 6.39 -4.48
C GLY A 135 -5.44 5.27 -3.63
N VAL A 136 -5.05 4.02 -3.86
CA VAL A 136 -5.46 2.87 -3.03
C VAL A 136 -5.04 3.06 -1.57
N PHE A 137 -3.81 3.50 -1.33
CA PHE A 137 -3.31 3.73 0.02
C PHE A 137 -4.05 4.86 0.74
N MET A 138 -4.31 5.97 0.05
CA MET A 138 -5.13 7.08 0.58
C MET A 138 -6.57 6.65 0.84
N ALA A 139 -7.17 5.84 -0.03
CA ALA A 139 -8.51 5.30 0.19
C ALA A 139 -8.61 4.39 1.43
N MET A 140 -7.51 3.80 1.88
CA MET A 140 -7.40 3.05 3.14
C MET A 140 -7.12 3.94 4.37
N GLY A 141 -7.07 5.26 4.21
CA GLY A 141 -6.81 6.25 5.26
C GLY A 141 -5.33 6.65 5.42
N GLY A 142 -4.42 6.12 4.61
CA GLY A 142 -3.00 6.43 4.72
C GLY A 142 -2.59 7.72 4.01
N SER A 143 -1.47 8.32 4.41
CA SER A 143 -0.90 9.50 3.77
C SER A 143 0.15 9.12 2.73
N ALA A 144 -0.08 9.45 1.46
CA ALA A 144 0.87 9.23 0.38
C ALA A 144 1.96 10.32 0.38
N VAL A 145 3.22 9.92 0.57
CA VAL A 145 4.37 10.85 0.59
C VAL A 145 4.80 11.23 -0.83
N GLY A 146 4.42 10.42 -1.81
CA GLY A 146 4.74 10.61 -3.21
C GLY A 146 5.02 9.30 -3.92
N GLY A 147 5.65 9.38 -5.06
CA GLY A 147 6.06 8.21 -5.81
C GLY A 147 6.88 8.56 -7.03
N LEU A 148 7.43 7.55 -7.64
CA LEU A 148 8.24 7.71 -8.85
C LEU A 148 8.24 6.42 -9.68
N GLY A 149 8.71 6.53 -10.89
CA GLY A 149 8.91 5.35 -11.72
C GLY A 149 9.98 5.56 -12.76
N ALA A 150 10.19 4.53 -13.56
CA ALA A 150 11.14 4.53 -14.64
C ALA A 150 10.62 3.79 -15.87
N SER A 151 11.12 4.18 -17.03
CA SER A 151 10.95 3.42 -18.26
C SER A 151 12.22 2.65 -18.61
N THR A 152 12.10 1.36 -18.90
CA THR A 152 13.25 0.55 -19.33
C THR A 152 13.66 0.85 -20.77
N SER A 153 12.83 1.51 -21.57
CA SER A 153 13.15 1.92 -22.94
C SER A 153 13.95 3.24 -23.02
N ILE A 154 14.05 3.98 -21.91
CA ILE A 154 14.75 5.27 -21.87
C ILE A 154 16.10 5.08 -21.19
N PRO A 155 17.22 5.28 -21.93
CA PRO A 155 18.58 5.17 -21.34
C PRO A 155 18.74 6.11 -20.13
N GLY A 156 19.32 5.60 -19.04
CA GLY A 156 19.58 6.37 -17.82
C GLY A 156 18.34 6.58 -16.92
N SER A 157 17.14 6.19 -17.36
CA SER A 157 15.91 6.37 -16.59
C SER A 157 15.94 5.60 -15.27
N MET A 158 16.39 4.35 -15.29
CA MET A 158 16.48 3.51 -14.09
C MET A 158 17.48 4.06 -13.08
N GLU A 159 18.68 4.46 -13.54
CA GLU A 159 19.74 5.02 -12.68
C GLU A 159 19.28 6.30 -12.00
N SER A 160 18.65 7.20 -12.76
CA SER A 160 18.07 8.43 -12.23
C SER A 160 16.96 8.14 -11.22
N ALA A 161 16.08 7.17 -11.52
CA ALA A 161 14.99 6.78 -10.63
C ALA A 161 15.49 6.14 -9.33
N GLU A 162 16.57 5.36 -9.35
CA GLU A 162 17.15 4.78 -8.11
C GLU A 162 17.70 5.85 -7.16
N ILE A 163 18.31 6.92 -7.70
CA ILE A 163 18.77 8.05 -6.88
C ILE A 163 17.57 8.70 -6.19
N LYS A 164 16.55 9.07 -6.95
CA LYS A 164 15.31 9.66 -6.43
C LYS A 164 14.56 8.72 -5.47
N ALA A 165 14.63 7.42 -5.70
CA ALA A 165 14.02 6.42 -4.82
C ALA A 165 14.67 6.41 -3.42
N ARG A 166 16.00 6.54 -3.34
CA ARG A 166 16.68 6.69 -2.05
C ARG A 166 16.27 7.96 -1.32
N ASP A 167 16.14 9.07 -2.05
CA ASP A 167 15.68 10.35 -1.46
C ASP A 167 14.25 10.22 -0.96
N LEU A 168 13.36 9.56 -1.73
CA LEU A 168 11.97 9.28 -1.33
C LEU A 168 11.90 8.44 -0.06
N GLY A 169 12.80 7.46 0.10
CA GLY A 169 12.89 6.67 1.33
C GLY A 169 13.26 7.52 2.56
N GLY A 170 14.18 8.45 2.40
CA GLY A 170 14.52 9.44 3.45
C GLY A 170 13.35 10.37 3.78
N GLU A 171 12.62 10.81 2.76
CA GLU A 171 11.45 11.67 2.93
C GLU A 171 10.28 10.94 3.61
N LEU A 172 10.08 9.65 3.31
CA LEU A 172 9.10 8.82 4.00
C LEU A 172 9.38 8.76 5.52
N VAL A 173 10.64 8.54 5.91
CA VAL A 173 11.06 8.54 7.32
C VAL A 173 10.81 9.88 7.99
N LYS A 174 11.16 10.99 7.33
CA LYS A 174 10.92 12.36 7.84
C LYS A 174 9.42 12.62 8.03
N SER A 175 8.59 12.23 7.07
CA SER A 175 7.14 12.41 7.10
C SER A 175 6.51 11.66 8.28
N ILE A 176 6.94 10.43 8.52
CA ILE A 176 6.49 9.64 9.69
C ILE A 176 6.94 10.29 10.99
N ALA A 177 8.22 10.67 11.10
CA ALA A 177 8.79 11.25 12.32
C ALA A 177 8.13 12.58 12.71
N SER A 178 7.84 13.43 11.72
CA SER A 178 7.20 14.73 11.93
C SER A 178 5.67 14.68 11.98
N ARG A 179 5.06 13.51 11.74
CA ARG A 179 3.62 13.37 11.54
C ARG A 179 3.09 14.38 10.52
N ARG A 180 3.79 14.48 9.37
CA ARG A 180 3.48 15.49 8.36
C ARG A 180 2.04 15.36 7.89
N VAL A 181 1.35 16.49 7.85
CA VAL A 181 0.00 16.60 7.27
C VAL A 181 0.10 16.94 5.79
N TYR A 182 -0.77 16.34 4.98
CA TYR A 182 -0.93 16.58 3.56
C TYR A 182 -2.34 17.14 3.30
N PRO A 183 -2.54 18.46 3.38
CA PRO A 183 -3.88 19.07 3.29
C PRO A 183 -4.61 18.73 1.99
N GLU A 184 -3.88 18.53 0.91
CA GLU A 184 -4.43 18.17 -0.40
C GLU A 184 -5.04 16.75 -0.44
N GLN A 185 -4.74 15.89 0.53
CA GLN A 185 -5.29 14.53 0.64
C GLN A 185 -6.52 14.47 1.56
N GLU A 186 -6.76 15.52 2.35
CA GLU A 186 -7.87 15.56 3.31
C GLU A 186 -9.26 15.38 2.67
N PRO A 187 -9.56 15.91 1.46
CA PRO A 187 -10.84 15.63 0.80
C PRO A 187 -11.08 14.14 0.56
N ILE A 188 -10.05 13.40 0.13
CA ILE A 188 -10.13 11.94 -0.11
C ILE A 188 -10.37 11.21 1.21
N HIS A 189 -9.60 11.53 2.25
CA HIS A 189 -9.73 10.89 3.56
C HIS A 189 -11.12 11.12 4.15
N ARG A 190 -11.63 12.34 4.08
CA ARG A 190 -12.97 12.67 4.56
C ARG A 190 -14.06 11.94 3.79
N GLU A 191 -13.99 11.93 2.46
CA GLU A 191 -14.96 11.20 1.62
C GLU A 191 -14.99 9.71 1.97
N MET A 192 -13.82 9.07 2.07
CA MET A 192 -13.73 7.65 2.40
C MET A 192 -14.24 7.38 3.82
N ARG A 193 -13.93 8.23 4.79
CA ARG A 193 -14.40 8.09 6.16
C ARG A 193 -15.92 8.21 6.25
N GLU A 194 -16.52 9.20 5.64
CA GLU A 194 -17.99 9.36 5.61
C GLU A 194 -18.68 8.19 4.90
N ARG A 195 -18.14 7.77 3.75
CA ARG A 195 -18.65 6.64 3.00
C ARG A 195 -18.66 5.36 3.84
N PHE A 196 -17.53 5.03 4.47
CA PHE A 196 -17.44 3.78 5.23
C PHE A 196 -18.12 3.85 6.58
N LYS A 197 -18.18 5.01 7.24
CA LYS A 197 -19.03 5.24 8.41
C LYS A 197 -20.47 4.91 8.10
N HIS A 198 -21.02 5.41 7.00
CA HIS A 198 -22.38 5.11 6.55
C HIS A 198 -22.57 3.62 6.27
N LEU A 199 -21.66 3.01 5.51
CA LEU A 199 -21.74 1.62 5.09
C LEU A 199 -21.67 0.65 6.27
N VAL A 200 -20.76 0.89 7.22
CA VAL A 200 -20.59 0.08 8.43
C VAL A 200 -21.82 0.18 9.34
N ASN A 201 -22.38 1.40 9.51
CA ASN A 201 -23.61 1.57 10.28
C ASN A 201 -24.81 0.85 9.66
N LEU A 202 -24.94 0.90 8.32
CA LEU A 202 -26.01 0.21 7.60
C LEU A 202 -25.94 -1.32 7.78
N ASN A 203 -24.73 -1.85 7.89
CA ASN A 203 -24.47 -3.29 7.99
C ASN A 203 -24.13 -3.77 9.42
N LYS A 204 -24.38 -2.98 10.45
CA LYS A 204 -23.95 -3.22 11.84
C LYS A 204 -24.32 -4.61 12.39
N ASP A 205 -25.47 -5.15 11.97
CA ASP A 205 -25.97 -6.44 12.46
C ASP A 205 -25.28 -7.63 11.75
N VAL A 206 -24.57 -7.38 10.64
CA VAL A 206 -23.90 -8.40 9.82
C VAL A 206 -22.38 -8.26 9.85
N TRP A 207 -21.86 -7.03 9.90
CA TRP A 207 -20.43 -6.74 9.88
C TRP A 207 -19.87 -6.44 11.27
N ALA A 208 -20.01 -7.42 12.16
CA ALA A 208 -19.71 -7.27 13.60
C ALA A 208 -18.27 -6.77 13.87
N HIS A 209 -17.27 -7.26 13.10
CA HIS A 209 -15.88 -6.81 13.26
C HIS A 209 -15.74 -5.34 12.91
N GLU A 210 -16.20 -4.94 11.73
CA GLU A 210 -16.03 -3.57 11.24
C GLU A 210 -16.79 -2.57 12.10
N PHE A 211 -18.02 -2.89 12.50
CA PHE A 211 -18.79 -2.04 13.39
C PHE A 211 -18.11 -1.84 14.75
N ASN A 212 -17.62 -2.91 15.37
CA ASN A 212 -16.89 -2.83 16.63
C ASN A 212 -15.59 -2.04 16.48
N PHE A 213 -14.84 -2.23 15.38
CA PHE A 213 -13.63 -1.46 15.10
C PHE A 213 -13.90 0.06 15.05
N TRP A 214 -14.95 0.47 14.33
CA TRP A 214 -15.35 1.89 14.25
C TRP A 214 -15.82 2.43 15.60
N LYS A 215 -16.57 1.63 16.36
CA LYS A 215 -17.02 1.97 17.70
C LYS A 215 -15.86 2.17 18.67
N ASP A 216 -14.88 1.26 18.66
CA ASP A 216 -13.71 1.31 19.53
C ASP A 216 -12.80 2.50 19.19
N LYS A 217 -12.77 2.93 17.93
CA LYS A 217 -12.11 4.16 17.48
C LYS A 217 -12.88 5.45 17.84
N GLY A 218 -14.11 5.38 18.30
CA GLY A 218 -14.97 6.54 18.54
C GLY A 218 -15.44 7.25 17.26
N TRP A 219 -15.40 6.57 16.11
CA TRP A 219 -15.68 7.18 14.79
C TRP A 219 -17.15 7.08 14.36
N LEU A 220 -18.01 6.43 15.13
CA LEU A 220 -19.45 6.27 14.83
C LEU A 220 -20.31 7.46 15.31
N GLN A 221 -19.73 8.40 16.06
CA GLN A 221 -20.43 9.58 16.56
C GLN A 221 -20.68 10.60 15.45
#